data_b50d27eaa7413f2099413411b964bdae
#
_entry.id   b50d27eaa7413f2099413411b964bdae
#
_cell.length_a   1.000
_cell.length_b   1.000
_cell.length_c   1.000
_cell.angle_alpha   90.00
_cell.angle_beta   90.00
_cell.angle_gamma   90.00
#
_symmetry.space_group_name_H-M   'P 1'
#
loop_
_entity.id
_entity.type
_entity.pdbx_description
1 polymer ?
#
loop_
_entity_poly.entity_id
_entity_poly.type
_entity_poly.pdbx_seq_one_letter_code
_entity_poly.pdbx_strand_id
1 'polypeptide(L)'
;MSAAVGYQVIVHMSADAKQWKKDLLRSHGVTVKEYESDYSEAVKNGRALSDADPNSYFVDDENSKTLFLGYAVAAKRLQKQLEEKNVAVDEEHPLFVYIPCGVGGAPGGVCFGLKLLFGDYVHCFFIEPTQAPCMLVGMATGLNQEISVQDIGLTGLTHADGLAVGRPSGFVGRVMKNLLGGEFTIRDGKLYDYMRDLLGTENIFLEPSACASFEGPIQIERNESARKYLQENHLEEKMKNATHIAWATGGSLVPEAIREEYKNTYLELSLIHISEPTRH
;
A
#
# COMPACT_ATOMS: atom_id res chain seq x y z
N MET A 1 10.04 9.99 15.49
CA MET A 1 9.47 11.31 15.86
C MET A 1 9.01 11.37 17.32
N SER A 2 8.06 10.54 17.78
CA SER A 2 7.53 10.61 19.16
C SER A 2 8.60 10.47 20.24
N ALA A 3 9.56 9.54 20.10
CA ALA A 3 10.69 9.42 21.02
C ALA A 3 11.59 10.69 21.04
N ALA A 4 11.77 11.34 19.89
CA ALA A 4 12.58 12.56 19.80
C ALA A 4 11.95 13.77 20.51
N VAL A 5 10.66 13.74 20.79
CA VAL A 5 9.96 14.79 21.56
C VAL A 5 9.64 14.35 23.00
N GLY A 6 10.28 13.28 23.48
CA GLY A 6 10.26 12.87 24.90
C GLY A 6 9.17 11.89 25.27
N TYR A 7 8.39 11.34 24.32
CA TYR A 7 7.46 10.27 24.63
C TYR A 7 8.17 8.93 24.77
N GLN A 8 7.72 8.11 25.73
CA GLN A 8 8.06 6.69 25.76
C GLN A 8 7.32 5.98 24.64
N VAL A 9 8.04 5.36 23.71
CA VAL A 9 7.46 4.71 22.53
C VAL A 9 7.66 3.21 22.63
N ILE A 10 6.58 2.47 22.47
CA ILE A 10 6.57 1.01 22.35
C ILE A 10 6.02 0.66 20.97
N VAL A 11 6.77 -0.14 20.21
CA VAL A 11 6.31 -0.67 18.92
C VAL A 11 6.10 -2.18 19.06
N HIS A 12 4.89 -2.62 18.71
CA HIS A 12 4.49 -4.02 18.70
C HIS A 12 4.68 -4.55 17.29
N MET A 13 5.47 -5.62 17.13
CA MET A 13 5.84 -6.19 15.84
C MET A 13 5.73 -7.70 15.87
N SER A 14 5.48 -8.30 14.72
CA SER A 14 5.63 -9.74 14.52
C SER A 14 7.12 -10.13 14.60
N ALA A 15 7.42 -11.33 15.10
CA ALA A 15 8.78 -11.83 15.24
C ALA A 15 9.49 -12.00 13.89
N ASP A 16 8.74 -12.26 12.81
CA ASP A 16 9.25 -12.41 11.44
C ASP A 16 9.51 -11.06 10.74
N ALA A 17 9.13 -9.91 11.35
CA ALA A 17 9.48 -8.60 10.83
C ALA A 17 11.01 -8.45 10.68
N LYS A 18 11.44 -7.78 9.59
CA LYS A 18 12.85 -7.66 9.22
C LYS A 18 13.72 -7.10 10.36
N GLN A 19 14.81 -7.78 10.68
CA GLN A 19 15.66 -7.45 11.82
C GLN A 19 16.17 -6.00 11.76
N TRP A 20 16.55 -5.51 10.57
CA TRP A 20 17.05 -4.15 10.43
C TRP A 20 16.03 -3.07 10.84
N LYS A 21 14.72 -3.33 10.64
CA LYS A 21 13.64 -2.42 11.08
C LYS A 21 13.56 -2.36 12.60
N LYS A 22 13.68 -3.52 13.26
CA LYS A 22 13.71 -3.62 14.73
C LYS A 22 14.94 -2.89 15.31
N ASP A 23 16.09 -3.08 14.70
CA ASP A 23 17.34 -2.45 15.14
C ASP A 23 17.32 -0.93 14.93
N LEU A 24 16.75 -0.46 13.81
CA LEU A 24 16.54 0.96 13.57
C LEU A 24 15.63 1.60 14.64
N LEU A 25 14.54 0.95 15.00
CA LEU A 25 13.65 1.43 16.06
C LEU A 25 14.38 1.50 17.41
N ARG A 26 15.08 0.43 17.77
CA ARG A 26 15.88 0.36 19.03
C ARG A 26 16.95 1.45 19.07
N SER A 27 17.63 1.73 17.95
CA SER A 27 18.66 2.79 17.89
C SER A 27 18.10 4.19 18.15
N HIS A 28 16.79 4.39 17.98
CA HIS A 28 16.09 5.62 18.30
C HIS A 28 15.46 5.63 19.70
N GLY A 29 15.83 4.68 20.58
CA GLY A 29 15.31 4.58 21.93
C GLY A 29 13.89 4.04 22.04
N VAL A 30 13.41 3.37 21.01
CA VAL A 30 12.08 2.74 20.99
C VAL A 30 12.15 1.34 21.59
N THR A 31 11.19 0.99 22.45
CA THR A 31 11.00 -0.39 22.92
C THR A 31 10.28 -1.20 21.86
N VAL A 32 10.90 -2.26 21.35
CA VAL A 32 10.28 -3.18 20.40
C VAL A 32 9.82 -4.44 21.16
N LYS A 33 8.50 -4.69 21.13
CA LYS A 33 7.88 -5.93 21.62
C LYS A 33 7.57 -6.83 20.44
N GLU A 34 8.11 -8.04 20.47
CA GLU A 34 7.98 -9.04 19.40
C GLU A 34 6.98 -10.12 19.82
N TYR A 35 6.18 -10.57 18.84
CA TYR A 35 5.18 -11.62 19.00
C TYR A 35 5.45 -12.73 17.99
N GLU A 36 5.39 -13.99 18.45
CA GLU A 36 5.66 -15.16 17.59
C GLU A 36 4.54 -15.46 16.57
N SER A 37 3.42 -14.78 16.72
CA SER A 37 2.29 -14.86 15.78
C SER A 37 2.27 -13.65 14.84
N ASP A 38 1.20 -13.56 14.04
CA ASP A 38 1.04 -12.57 12.99
C ASP A 38 0.85 -11.12 13.51
N TYR A 39 0.80 -10.20 12.55
CA TYR A 39 0.50 -8.79 12.77
C TYR A 39 -0.76 -8.54 13.61
N SER A 40 -1.83 -9.31 13.39
CA SER A 40 -3.12 -9.12 14.08
C SER A 40 -3.01 -9.34 15.59
N GLU A 41 -2.18 -10.30 16.03
CA GLU A 41 -1.93 -10.51 17.45
C GLU A 41 -1.08 -9.38 18.05
N ALA A 42 -0.09 -8.89 17.32
CA ALA A 42 0.71 -7.75 17.78
C ALA A 42 -0.19 -6.51 18.01
N VAL A 43 -1.12 -6.23 17.09
CA VAL A 43 -2.10 -5.14 17.22
C VAL A 43 -3.03 -5.35 18.42
N LYS A 44 -3.60 -6.55 18.57
CA LYS A 44 -4.50 -6.90 19.68
C LYS A 44 -3.83 -6.73 21.04
N ASN A 45 -2.62 -7.25 21.18
CA ASN A 45 -1.87 -7.16 22.43
C ASN A 45 -1.42 -5.72 22.73
N GLY A 46 -0.98 -4.98 21.71
CA GLY A 46 -0.60 -3.57 21.83
C GLY A 46 -1.76 -2.70 22.29
N ARG A 47 -2.93 -2.89 21.71
CA ARG A 47 -4.17 -2.20 22.10
C ARG A 47 -4.55 -2.51 23.55
N ALA A 48 -4.60 -3.79 23.93
CA ALA A 48 -4.95 -4.22 25.28
C ALA A 48 -4.00 -3.65 26.35
N LEU A 49 -2.71 -3.59 26.07
CA LEU A 49 -1.72 -2.99 26.98
C LEU A 49 -1.90 -1.48 27.11
N SER A 50 -2.22 -0.79 26.01
CA SER A 50 -2.47 0.64 26.03
C SER A 50 -3.76 0.99 26.75
N ASP A 51 -4.83 0.22 26.54
CA ASP A 51 -6.13 0.44 27.19
C ASP A 51 -6.06 0.22 28.71
N ALA A 52 -5.11 -0.58 29.19
CA ALA A 52 -4.88 -0.83 30.61
C ALA A 52 -4.09 0.30 31.30
N ASP A 53 -3.47 1.22 30.56
CA ASP A 53 -2.67 2.33 31.09
C ASP A 53 -3.29 3.69 30.70
N PRO A 54 -3.84 4.47 31.65
CA PRO A 54 -4.49 5.75 31.35
C PRO A 54 -3.52 6.83 30.82
N ASN A 55 -2.21 6.62 30.93
CA ASN A 55 -1.19 7.51 30.37
C ASN A 55 -0.69 7.06 28.98
N SER A 56 -1.27 6.01 28.43
CA SER A 56 -0.91 5.45 27.14
C SER A 56 -1.91 5.87 26.06
N TYR A 57 -1.41 5.99 24.82
CA TYR A 57 -2.21 6.19 23.64
C TYR A 57 -1.82 5.16 22.57
N PHE A 58 -2.76 4.35 22.15
CA PHE A 58 -2.54 3.39 21.07
C PHE A 58 -2.76 4.07 19.72
N VAL A 59 -1.69 4.12 18.90
CA VAL A 59 -1.79 4.56 17.51
C VAL A 59 -2.26 3.38 16.69
N ASP A 60 -3.56 3.34 16.43
CA ASP A 60 -4.25 2.25 15.77
C ASP A 60 -4.32 2.52 14.26
N ASP A 61 -3.56 1.79 13.47
CA ASP A 61 -3.52 1.92 12.00
C ASP A 61 -4.74 1.29 11.30
N GLU A 62 -5.52 0.46 12.01
CA GLU A 62 -6.76 -0.12 11.49
C GLU A 62 -7.97 0.82 11.62
N ASN A 63 -8.09 1.53 12.77
CA ASN A 63 -9.33 2.22 13.12
C ASN A 63 -9.17 3.70 13.51
N SER A 64 -7.94 4.22 13.57
CA SER A 64 -7.70 5.61 13.97
C SER A 64 -8.12 6.60 12.88
N LYS A 65 -9.22 7.30 13.11
CA LYS A 65 -9.67 8.41 12.25
C LYS A 65 -8.64 9.54 12.19
N THR A 66 -7.97 9.82 13.31
CA THR A 66 -6.95 10.88 13.39
C THR A 66 -5.74 10.52 12.53
N LEU A 67 -5.28 9.27 12.57
CA LEU A 67 -4.19 8.79 11.72
C LEU A 67 -4.59 8.85 10.24
N PHE A 68 -5.76 8.37 9.89
CA PHE A 68 -6.32 8.43 8.54
C PHE A 68 -6.35 9.87 8.01
N LEU A 69 -6.88 10.82 8.79
CA LEU A 69 -6.92 12.24 8.42
C LEU A 69 -5.51 12.85 8.34
N GLY A 70 -4.57 12.37 9.14
CA GLY A 70 -3.16 12.76 9.04
C GLY A 70 -2.56 12.44 7.66
N TYR A 71 -2.90 11.29 7.10
CA TYR A 71 -2.47 10.93 5.73
C TYR A 71 -3.14 11.78 4.64
N ALA A 72 -4.37 12.27 4.86
CA ALA A 72 -5.06 13.13 3.91
C ALA A 72 -4.29 14.44 3.61
N VAL A 73 -3.44 14.90 4.53
CA VAL A 73 -2.59 16.10 4.35
C VAL A 73 -1.63 15.95 3.15
N ALA A 74 -1.26 14.71 2.80
CA ALA A 74 -0.40 14.44 1.65
C ALA A 74 -0.99 14.96 0.33
N ALA A 75 -2.31 15.00 0.21
CA ALA A 75 -3.01 15.53 -0.96
C ALA A 75 -2.70 17.02 -1.20
N LYS A 76 -2.63 17.82 -0.13
CA LYS A 76 -2.24 19.25 -0.25
C LYS A 76 -0.80 19.42 -0.72
N ARG A 77 0.09 18.53 -0.30
CA ARG A 77 1.49 18.55 -0.76
C ARG A 77 1.58 18.18 -2.24
N LEU A 78 0.84 17.17 -2.67
CA LEU A 78 0.78 16.80 -4.09
C LEU A 78 0.16 17.93 -4.92
N GLN A 79 -0.94 18.53 -4.47
CA GLN A 79 -1.56 19.67 -5.16
C GLN A 79 -0.53 20.77 -5.43
N LYS A 80 0.23 21.18 -4.41
CA LYS A 80 1.28 22.18 -4.56
C LYS A 80 2.36 21.76 -5.56
N GLN A 81 2.77 20.50 -5.54
CA GLN A 81 3.77 19.96 -6.48
C GLN A 81 3.27 19.97 -7.93
N LEU A 82 1.98 19.66 -8.15
CA LEU A 82 1.35 19.70 -9.47
C LEU A 82 1.26 21.16 -9.97
N GLU A 83 0.86 22.09 -9.12
CA GLU A 83 0.82 23.52 -9.42
C GLU A 83 2.21 24.06 -9.80
N GLU A 84 3.26 23.74 -9.02
CA GLU A 84 4.65 24.11 -9.29
C GLU A 84 5.19 23.57 -10.62
N LYS A 85 4.66 22.43 -11.06
CA LYS A 85 5.01 21.77 -12.33
C LYS A 85 4.07 22.14 -13.49
N ASN A 86 3.09 23.00 -13.26
CA ASN A 86 2.04 23.37 -14.23
C ASN A 86 1.28 22.14 -14.78
N VAL A 87 1.03 21.16 -13.93
CA VAL A 87 0.20 19.99 -14.27
C VAL A 87 -1.24 20.29 -13.92
N ALA A 88 -2.10 20.37 -14.94
CA ALA A 88 -3.52 20.58 -14.76
C ALA A 88 -4.20 19.29 -14.25
N VAL A 89 -5.21 19.45 -13.38
CA VAL A 89 -6.13 18.40 -12.97
C VAL A 89 -7.56 18.92 -13.09
N ASP A 90 -8.23 18.51 -14.13
CA ASP A 90 -9.58 18.96 -14.49
C ASP A 90 -10.30 17.88 -15.32
N GLU A 91 -11.44 18.20 -15.86
CA GLU A 91 -12.25 17.26 -16.65
C GLU A 91 -11.49 16.70 -17.87
N GLU A 92 -10.65 17.48 -18.54
CA GLU A 92 -9.88 17.06 -19.72
C GLU A 92 -8.49 16.48 -19.38
N HIS A 93 -8.03 16.68 -18.15
CA HIS A 93 -6.72 16.24 -17.66
C HIS A 93 -6.91 15.42 -16.37
N PRO A 94 -7.41 14.17 -16.44
CA PRO A 94 -7.66 13.34 -15.26
C PRO A 94 -6.35 12.93 -14.60
N LEU A 95 -6.37 12.86 -13.26
CA LEU A 95 -5.25 12.42 -12.44
C LEU A 95 -5.48 10.99 -11.97
N PHE A 96 -4.59 10.09 -12.31
CA PHE A 96 -4.59 8.71 -11.82
C PHE A 96 -3.53 8.53 -10.74
N VAL A 97 -3.90 8.01 -9.57
CA VAL A 97 -2.98 7.80 -8.46
C VAL A 97 -3.03 6.35 -8.00
N TYR A 98 -1.88 5.68 -8.03
CA TYR A 98 -1.73 4.27 -7.67
C TYR A 98 -0.98 4.17 -6.35
N ILE A 99 -1.58 3.56 -5.34
CA ILE A 99 -1.11 3.61 -3.96
C ILE A 99 -0.94 2.19 -3.42
N PRO A 100 0.25 1.80 -2.94
CA PRO A 100 0.43 0.52 -2.26
C PRO A 100 -0.49 0.41 -1.05
N CYS A 101 -1.18 -0.72 -0.90
CA CYS A 101 -2.14 -0.94 0.16
C CYS A 101 -1.80 -2.20 0.98
N GLY A 102 -1.73 -2.04 2.29
CA GLY A 102 -1.78 -3.11 3.28
C GLY A 102 -3.11 -3.03 4.03
N VAL A 103 -3.10 -2.69 5.34
CA VAL A 103 -4.33 -2.57 6.14
C VAL A 103 -5.31 -1.49 5.63
N GLY A 104 -4.82 -0.50 4.91
CA GLY A 104 -5.61 0.52 4.22
C GLY A 104 -5.56 1.93 4.82
N GLY A 105 -5.06 2.14 6.04
CA GLY A 105 -5.09 3.44 6.72
C GLY A 105 -4.41 4.56 5.94
N ALA A 106 -3.16 4.33 5.52
CA ALA A 106 -2.38 5.30 4.76
C ALA A 106 -2.96 5.55 3.35
N PRO A 107 -3.16 4.51 2.48
CA PRO A 107 -3.68 4.73 1.14
C PRO A 107 -5.10 5.31 1.15
N GLY A 108 -5.95 4.88 2.10
CA GLY A 108 -7.30 5.42 2.26
C GLY A 108 -7.30 6.90 2.63
N GLY A 109 -6.44 7.32 3.58
CA GLY A 109 -6.31 8.72 3.95
C GLY A 109 -5.81 9.59 2.80
N VAL A 110 -4.82 9.13 2.03
CA VAL A 110 -4.32 9.82 0.83
C VAL A 110 -5.44 9.95 -0.22
N CYS A 111 -6.11 8.85 -0.54
CA CYS A 111 -7.24 8.84 -1.49
C CYS A 111 -8.34 9.81 -1.06
N PHE A 112 -8.74 9.77 0.22
CA PHE A 112 -9.74 10.68 0.77
C PHE A 112 -9.34 12.15 0.61
N GLY A 113 -8.09 12.49 0.95
CA GLY A 113 -7.59 13.86 0.77
C GLY A 113 -7.56 14.30 -0.68
N LEU A 114 -7.18 13.43 -1.61
CA LEU A 114 -7.17 13.71 -3.04
C LEU A 114 -8.59 13.94 -3.57
N LYS A 115 -9.54 13.11 -3.17
CA LYS A 115 -10.96 13.28 -3.54
C LYS A 115 -11.56 14.58 -2.99
N LEU A 116 -11.16 15.02 -1.81
CA LEU A 116 -11.59 16.33 -1.27
C LEU A 116 -11.07 17.51 -2.10
N LEU A 117 -9.88 17.40 -2.69
CA LEU A 117 -9.26 18.50 -3.45
C LEU A 117 -9.62 18.49 -4.93
N PHE A 118 -9.68 17.33 -5.54
CA PHE A 118 -9.82 17.19 -6.99
C PHE A 118 -11.16 16.58 -7.42
N GLY A 119 -12.01 16.16 -6.47
CA GLY A 119 -13.33 15.59 -6.76
C GLY A 119 -13.28 14.40 -7.71
N ASP A 120 -14.04 14.48 -8.78
CA ASP A 120 -14.16 13.41 -9.77
C ASP A 120 -13.02 13.40 -10.80
N TYR A 121 -12.16 14.41 -10.79
CA TYR A 121 -11.00 14.47 -11.69
C TYR A 121 -9.81 13.64 -11.22
N VAL A 122 -9.84 13.08 -10.01
CA VAL A 122 -8.84 12.14 -9.52
C VAL A 122 -9.38 10.73 -9.39
N HIS A 123 -8.64 9.77 -9.90
CA HIS A 123 -8.95 8.34 -9.89
C HIS A 123 -7.87 7.58 -9.13
N CYS A 124 -8.22 7.12 -7.92
CA CYS A 124 -7.29 6.41 -7.05
C CYS A 124 -7.49 4.90 -7.18
N PHE A 125 -6.38 4.16 -7.26
CA PHE A 125 -6.35 2.71 -7.30
C PHE A 125 -5.41 2.19 -6.23
N PHE A 126 -5.80 1.13 -5.52
CA PHE A 126 -4.92 0.45 -4.59
C PHE A 126 -4.20 -0.70 -5.29
N ILE A 127 -2.98 -0.96 -4.83
CA ILE A 127 -2.16 -2.06 -5.33
C ILE A 127 -1.75 -2.93 -4.14
N GLU A 128 -2.11 -4.21 -4.20
CA GLU A 128 -1.87 -5.19 -3.15
C GLU A 128 -1.08 -6.41 -3.66
N PRO A 129 -0.30 -7.09 -2.80
CA PRO A 129 0.33 -8.35 -3.21
C PRO A 129 -0.71 -9.43 -3.52
N THR A 130 -0.46 -10.28 -4.52
CA THR A 130 -1.38 -11.36 -4.92
C THR A 130 -1.69 -12.36 -3.82
N GLN A 131 -0.81 -12.53 -2.83
CA GLN A 131 -1.01 -13.43 -1.70
C GLN A 131 -1.59 -12.73 -0.45
N ALA A 132 -1.65 -11.40 -0.44
CA ALA A 132 -2.16 -10.61 0.67
C ALA A 132 -3.08 -9.46 0.21
N PRO A 133 -4.08 -9.70 -0.68
CA PRO A 133 -4.98 -8.66 -1.19
C PRO A 133 -6.17 -8.46 -0.24
N CYS A 134 -5.89 -8.07 1.01
CA CYS A 134 -6.90 -8.08 2.06
C CYS A 134 -8.00 -7.03 1.83
N MET A 135 -7.65 -5.84 1.32
CA MET A 135 -8.62 -4.78 1.05
C MET A 135 -9.53 -5.16 -0.12
N LEU A 136 -8.96 -5.70 -1.21
CA LEU A 136 -9.71 -6.22 -2.34
C LEU A 136 -10.72 -7.30 -1.89
N VAL A 137 -10.27 -8.29 -1.11
CA VAL A 137 -11.14 -9.36 -0.62
C VAL A 137 -12.25 -8.80 0.27
N GLY A 138 -11.91 -7.91 1.19
CA GLY A 138 -12.86 -7.29 2.12
C GLY A 138 -13.91 -6.44 1.41
N MET A 139 -13.50 -5.64 0.42
CA MET A 139 -14.42 -4.75 -0.32
C MET A 139 -15.26 -5.53 -1.34
N ALA A 140 -14.66 -6.46 -2.08
CA ALA A 140 -15.38 -7.26 -3.09
C ALA A 140 -16.46 -8.15 -2.49
N THR A 141 -16.23 -8.70 -1.29
CA THR A 141 -17.21 -9.49 -0.56
C THR A 141 -18.20 -8.65 0.23
N GLY A 142 -17.87 -7.39 0.51
CA GLY A 142 -18.60 -6.52 1.43
C GLY A 142 -18.40 -6.85 2.92
N LEU A 143 -17.62 -7.89 3.23
CA LEU A 143 -17.38 -8.34 4.61
C LEU A 143 -16.35 -7.48 5.34
N ASN A 144 -15.52 -6.74 4.61
CA ASN A 144 -14.46 -5.89 5.14
C ASN A 144 -13.59 -6.65 6.18
N GLN A 145 -13.53 -6.19 7.43
CA GLN A 145 -12.74 -6.81 8.50
C GLN A 145 -13.24 -8.19 8.96
N GLU A 146 -14.40 -8.65 8.50
CA GLU A 146 -14.95 -9.96 8.87
C GLU A 146 -14.38 -11.11 8.04
N ILE A 147 -13.56 -10.79 7.02
CA ILE A 147 -12.88 -11.77 6.18
C ILE A 147 -11.39 -11.52 6.13
N SER A 148 -10.61 -12.59 6.05
CA SER A 148 -9.16 -12.55 5.84
C SER A 148 -8.79 -13.22 4.52
N VAL A 149 -7.56 -13.00 4.06
CA VAL A 149 -7.03 -13.66 2.87
C VAL A 149 -6.90 -15.18 3.05
N GLN A 150 -6.69 -15.64 4.30
CA GLN A 150 -6.62 -17.06 4.64
C GLN A 150 -7.98 -17.75 4.48
N ASP A 151 -9.08 -17.05 4.72
CA ASP A 151 -10.44 -17.58 4.56
C ASP A 151 -10.77 -17.98 3.11
N ILE A 152 -10.03 -17.42 2.14
CA ILE A 152 -10.14 -17.78 0.72
C ILE A 152 -8.94 -18.61 0.22
N GLY A 153 -8.12 -19.15 1.12
CA GLY A 153 -7.02 -20.05 0.81
C GLY A 153 -5.71 -19.39 0.38
N LEU A 154 -5.58 -18.06 0.53
CA LEU A 154 -4.30 -17.36 0.31
C LEU A 154 -3.42 -17.43 1.55
N THR A 155 -2.10 -17.32 1.35
CA THR A 155 -1.14 -17.50 2.44
C THR A 155 -0.94 -16.24 3.29
N GLY A 156 -1.14 -15.07 2.73
CA GLY A 156 -0.77 -13.79 3.34
C GLY A 156 0.74 -13.51 3.28
N LEU A 157 1.55 -14.43 2.73
CA LEU A 157 2.99 -14.28 2.65
C LEU A 157 3.40 -13.54 1.38
N THR A 158 4.21 -12.52 1.53
CA THR A 158 4.73 -11.70 0.43
C THR A 158 6.06 -11.05 0.77
N HIS A 159 6.88 -10.79 -0.23
CA HIS A 159 8.11 -10.00 -0.10
C HIS A 159 7.84 -8.50 0.11
N ALA A 160 6.62 -8.04 -0.17
CA ALA A 160 6.16 -6.70 0.19
C ALA A 160 5.77 -6.65 1.68
N ASP A 161 6.75 -6.75 2.58
CA ASP A 161 6.54 -6.87 4.02
C ASP A 161 5.72 -5.71 4.64
N GLY A 162 5.79 -4.51 4.06
CA GLY A 162 4.95 -3.37 4.43
C GLY A 162 3.48 -3.50 4.01
N LEU A 163 3.15 -4.50 3.18
CA LEU A 163 1.81 -4.77 2.67
C LEU A 163 1.30 -6.17 3.07
N ALA A 164 2.08 -6.92 3.87
CA ALA A 164 1.77 -8.28 4.30
C ALA A 164 0.69 -8.29 5.40
N VAL A 165 -0.53 -7.97 5.03
CA VAL A 165 -1.67 -7.89 5.95
C VAL A 165 -2.76 -8.86 5.53
N GLY A 166 -3.20 -9.71 6.48
CA GLY A 166 -4.21 -10.72 6.19
C GLY A 166 -5.65 -10.21 6.25
N ARG A 167 -5.90 -9.08 6.93
CA ARG A 167 -7.27 -8.56 7.19
C ARG A 167 -7.30 -7.04 7.05
N PRO A 168 -8.26 -6.46 6.30
CA PRO A 168 -8.28 -5.02 6.05
C PRO A 168 -8.89 -4.24 7.21
N SER A 169 -8.64 -2.93 7.23
CA SER A 169 -9.42 -2.01 8.05
C SER A 169 -10.86 -1.93 7.55
N GLY A 170 -11.81 -2.34 8.39
CA GLY A 170 -13.23 -2.22 8.04
C GLY A 170 -13.71 -0.77 7.99
N PHE A 171 -13.08 0.14 8.74
CA PHE A 171 -13.33 1.57 8.62
C PHE A 171 -12.96 2.09 7.22
N VAL A 172 -11.75 1.76 6.76
CA VAL A 172 -11.26 2.22 5.45
C VAL A 172 -12.09 1.60 4.31
N GLY A 173 -12.37 0.30 4.33
CA GLY A 173 -13.19 -0.35 3.29
C GLY A 173 -14.56 0.32 3.12
N ARG A 174 -15.21 0.68 4.22
CA ARG A 174 -16.48 1.41 4.16
C ARG A 174 -16.35 2.82 3.57
N VAL A 175 -15.29 3.56 3.91
CA VAL A 175 -15.04 4.91 3.37
C VAL A 175 -14.69 4.83 1.88
N MET A 176 -13.86 3.87 1.50
CA MET A 176 -13.38 3.72 0.12
C MET A 176 -14.44 3.21 -0.86
N LYS A 177 -15.51 2.60 -0.40
CA LYS A 177 -16.56 1.98 -1.24
C LYS A 177 -17.03 2.85 -2.41
N ASN A 178 -17.10 4.16 -2.21
CA ASN A 178 -17.59 5.10 -3.21
C ASN A 178 -16.50 6.09 -3.69
N LEU A 179 -15.27 5.95 -3.22
CA LEU A 179 -14.17 6.88 -3.52
C LEU A 179 -13.09 6.23 -4.37
N LEU A 180 -12.89 4.91 -4.21
CA LEU A 180 -11.83 4.18 -4.89
C LEU A 180 -12.28 3.79 -6.31
N GLY A 181 -11.40 4.00 -7.28
CA GLY A 181 -11.64 3.61 -8.68
C GLY A 181 -11.56 2.10 -8.89
N GLY A 182 -10.70 1.44 -8.12
CA GLY A 182 -10.50 -0.01 -8.18
C GLY A 182 -9.23 -0.45 -7.48
N GLU A 183 -8.94 -1.75 -7.61
CA GLU A 183 -7.77 -2.38 -7.02
C GLU A 183 -7.10 -3.32 -8.01
N PHE A 184 -5.76 -3.37 -7.97
CA PHE A 184 -4.96 -4.32 -8.75
C PHE A 184 -4.07 -5.12 -7.82
N THR A 185 -3.70 -6.32 -8.24
CA THR A 185 -2.73 -7.13 -7.52
C THR A 185 -1.41 -7.23 -8.27
N ILE A 186 -0.31 -7.38 -7.51
CA ILE A 186 1.04 -7.50 -8.04
C ILE A 186 1.73 -8.76 -7.49
N ARG A 187 2.49 -9.45 -8.33
CA ARG A 187 3.35 -10.57 -7.94
C ARG A 187 4.67 -10.07 -7.35
N ASP A 188 5.18 -10.77 -6.37
CA ASP A 188 6.41 -10.40 -5.67
C ASP A 188 7.63 -10.21 -6.60
N GLY A 189 7.76 -11.03 -7.63
CA GLY A 189 8.83 -10.87 -8.63
C GLY A 189 8.84 -9.49 -9.30
N LYS A 190 7.66 -8.94 -9.59
CA LYS A 190 7.52 -7.62 -10.20
C LYS A 190 7.96 -6.48 -9.29
N LEU A 191 7.86 -6.63 -7.98
CA LEU A 191 8.34 -5.63 -7.03
C LEU A 191 9.85 -5.37 -7.20
N TYR A 192 10.61 -6.45 -7.37
CA TYR A 192 12.06 -6.36 -7.58
C TYR A 192 12.43 -5.90 -8.99
N ASP A 193 11.66 -6.29 -10.00
CA ASP A 193 11.85 -5.80 -11.37
C ASP A 193 11.71 -4.27 -11.41
N TYR A 194 10.59 -3.74 -10.91
CA TYR A 194 10.34 -2.29 -10.87
C TYR A 194 11.37 -1.53 -10.03
N MET A 195 11.82 -2.12 -8.91
CA MET A 195 12.89 -1.52 -8.11
C MET A 195 14.18 -1.38 -8.92
N ARG A 196 14.59 -2.43 -9.65
CA ARG A 196 15.79 -2.39 -10.50
C ARG A 196 15.65 -1.43 -11.67
N ASP A 197 14.50 -1.43 -12.34
CA ASP A 197 14.20 -0.53 -13.44
C ASP A 197 14.29 0.93 -13.00
N LEU A 198 13.63 1.28 -11.89
CA LEU A 198 13.65 2.63 -11.35
C LEU A 198 15.06 3.06 -10.92
N LEU A 199 15.80 2.16 -10.28
CA LEU A 199 17.18 2.43 -9.90
C LEU A 199 18.07 2.64 -11.12
N GLY A 200 17.89 1.83 -12.18
CA GLY A 200 18.68 1.90 -13.41
C GLY A 200 18.35 3.11 -14.29
N THR A 201 17.10 3.54 -14.33
CA THR A 201 16.65 4.63 -15.21
C THR A 201 16.69 6.00 -14.53
N GLU A 202 16.30 6.08 -13.25
CA GLU A 202 16.12 7.34 -12.52
C GLU A 202 17.10 7.51 -11.36
N ASN A 203 17.93 6.49 -11.06
CA ASN A 203 18.81 6.46 -9.88
C ASN A 203 18.04 6.68 -8.56
N ILE A 204 16.80 6.19 -8.48
CA ILE A 204 15.97 6.24 -7.29
C ILE A 204 15.82 4.83 -6.74
N PHE A 205 16.21 4.64 -5.47
CA PHE A 205 15.96 3.39 -4.75
C PHE A 205 14.66 3.48 -3.96
N LEU A 206 13.77 2.50 -4.18
CA LEU A 206 12.60 2.24 -3.35
C LEU A 206 12.67 0.83 -2.76
N GLU A 207 12.10 0.61 -1.59
CA GLU A 207 11.92 -0.75 -1.07
C GLU A 207 10.86 -1.51 -1.88
N PRO A 208 10.89 -2.86 -1.93
CA PRO A 208 9.97 -3.65 -2.76
C PRO A 208 8.49 -3.30 -2.55
N SER A 209 8.04 -3.14 -1.31
CA SER A 209 6.65 -2.74 -0.99
C SER A 209 6.25 -1.42 -1.67
N ALA A 210 7.15 -0.45 -1.71
CA ALA A 210 6.90 0.85 -2.32
C ALA A 210 6.80 0.79 -3.85
N CYS A 211 7.44 -0.22 -4.47
CA CYS A 211 7.40 -0.42 -5.91
C CYS A 211 6.07 -0.99 -6.42
N ALA A 212 5.18 -1.42 -5.54
CA ALA A 212 3.88 -1.97 -5.94
C ALA A 212 3.06 -0.98 -6.79
N SER A 213 3.16 0.32 -6.51
CA SER A 213 2.44 1.37 -7.25
C SER A 213 2.72 1.42 -8.75
N PHE A 214 3.89 0.94 -9.20
CA PHE A 214 4.26 0.91 -10.64
C PHE A 214 3.45 -0.10 -11.45
N GLU A 215 2.81 -1.08 -10.82
CA GLU A 215 1.88 -1.99 -11.50
C GLU A 215 0.63 -1.25 -12.00
N GLY A 216 0.19 -0.21 -11.31
CA GLY A 216 -1.04 0.51 -11.62
C GLY A 216 -1.12 1.07 -13.04
N PRO A 217 -0.15 1.88 -13.52
CA PRO A 217 -0.15 2.41 -14.90
C PRO A 217 -0.18 1.32 -15.96
N ILE A 218 0.40 0.15 -15.67
CA ILE A 218 0.42 -0.99 -16.60
C ILE A 218 -0.95 -1.66 -16.64
N GLN A 219 -1.57 -1.84 -15.47
CA GLN A 219 -2.86 -2.51 -15.36
C GLN A 219 -4.00 -1.65 -15.93
N ILE A 220 -3.97 -0.34 -15.74
CA ILE A 220 -5.03 0.54 -16.27
C ILE A 220 -5.12 0.47 -17.81
N GLU A 221 -4.00 0.23 -18.49
CA GLU A 221 -3.97 0.08 -19.94
C GLU A 221 -4.33 -1.33 -20.43
N ARG A 222 -3.96 -2.38 -19.66
CA ARG A 222 -4.00 -3.77 -20.14
C ARG A 222 -5.17 -4.57 -19.61
N ASN A 223 -5.67 -4.24 -18.42
CA ASN A 223 -6.70 -5.00 -17.75
C ASN A 223 -8.10 -4.73 -18.33
N GLU A 224 -8.87 -5.78 -18.58
CA GLU A 224 -10.22 -5.66 -19.14
C GLU A 224 -11.18 -4.91 -18.20
N SER A 225 -11.12 -5.20 -16.91
CA SER A 225 -11.94 -4.49 -15.90
C SER A 225 -11.58 -3.01 -15.82
N ALA A 226 -10.30 -2.65 -16.01
CA ALA A 226 -9.87 -1.27 -16.08
C ALA A 226 -10.41 -0.56 -17.32
N ARG A 227 -10.41 -1.22 -18.47
CA ARG A 227 -11.04 -0.65 -19.68
C ARG A 227 -12.53 -0.37 -19.46
N LYS A 228 -13.25 -1.30 -18.82
CA LYS A 228 -14.65 -1.08 -18.46
C LYS A 228 -14.81 0.14 -17.55
N TYR A 229 -13.95 0.29 -16.54
CA TYR A 229 -13.92 1.48 -15.67
C TYR A 229 -13.72 2.76 -16.47
N LEU A 230 -12.77 2.79 -17.42
CA LEU A 230 -12.52 3.97 -18.26
C LEU A 230 -13.74 4.32 -19.13
N GLN A 231 -14.44 3.32 -19.68
CA GLN A 231 -15.66 3.50 -20.47
C GLN A 231 -16.81 4.05 -19.63
N GLU A 232 -17.07 3.43 -18.48
CA GLU A 232 -18.15 3.83 -17.57
C GLU A 232 -17.98 5.26 -17.02
N ASN A 233 -16.73 5.73 -16.92
CA ASN A 233 -16.40 7.08 -16.44
C ASN A 233 -16.06 8.06 -17.58
N HIS A 234 -16.26 7.68 -18.84
CA HIS A 234 -15.99 8.52 -20.03
C HIS A 234 -14.56 9.08 -20.10
N LEU A 235 -13.57 8.22 -19.76
CA LEU A 235 -12.17 8.61 -19.65
C LEU A 235 -11.31 8.18 -20.85
N GLU A 236 -11.80 7.30 -21.74
CA GLU A 236 -11.00 6.70 -22.82
C GLU A 236 -10.30 7.77 -23.69
N GLU A 237 -11.04 8.78 -24.15
CA GLU A 237 -10.50 9.86 -24.97
C GLU A 237 -9.60 10.83 -24.18
N LYS A 238 -9.75 10.88 -22.85
CA LYS A 238 -9.01 11.75 -21.95
C LYS A 238 -7.69 11.13 -21.48
N MET A 239 -7.50 9.82 -21.66
CA MET A 239 -6.27 9.11 -21.27
C MET A 239 -5.01 9.69 -21.88
N LYS A 240 -5.08 10.27 -23.08
CA LYS A 240 -3.96 10.93 -23.75
C LYS A 240 -3.44 12.18 -23.01
N ASN A 241 -4.30 12.79 -22.17
CA ASN A 241 -3.99 13.97 -21.36
C ASN A 241 -3.83 13.61 -19.87
N ALA A 242 -4.01 12.33 -19.51
CA ALA A 242 -3.98 11.88 -18.14
C ALA A 242 -2.58 12.01 -17.53
N THR A 243 -2.54 12.38 -16.24
CA THR A 243 -1.32 12.30 -15.44
C THR A 243 -1.38 11.07 -14.53
N HIS A 244 -0.31 10.27 -14.52
CA HIS A 244 -0.20 9.08 -13.69
C HIS A 244 0.81 9.28 -12.59
N ILE A 245 0.41 9.04 -11.34
CA ILE A 245 1.26 9.11 -10.16
C ILE A 245 1.41 7.72 -9.53
N ALA A 246 2.61 7.16 -9.58
CA ALA A 246 2.99 6.01 -8.76
C ALA A 246 3.43 6.51 -7.38
N TRP A 247 2.65 6.19 -6.34
CA TRP A 247 2.89 6.71 -5.00
C TRP A 247 4.02 5.94 -4.31
N ALA A 248 5.19 6.55 -4.21
CA ALA A 248 6.36 5.98 -3.54
C ALA A 248 6.24 6.12 -2.02
N THR A 249 6.19 5.01 -1.28
CA THR A 249 5.94 4.99 0.16
C THR A 249 7.20 4.90 1.01
N GLY A 250 8.33 4.41 0.49
CA GLY A 250 9.55 4.27 1.28
C GLY A 250 10.75 3.65 0.55
N GLY A 251 11.88 3.57 1.29
CA GLY A 251 13.13 3.00 0.79
C GLY A 251 14.40 3.73 1.28
N SER A 252 14.30 5.01 1.64
CA SER A 252 15.47 5.82 2.02
C SER A 252 16.18 5.34 3.29
N LEU A 253 15.46 4.67 4.20
CA LEU A 253 15.99 4.15 5.46
C LEU A 253 16.54 2.71 5.36
N VAL A 254 16.38 2.05 4.21
CA VAL A 254 16.90 0.69 4.00
C VAL A 254 18.43 0.72 4.02
N PRO A 255 19.10 -0.07 4.89
CA PRO A 255 20.57 -0.15 4.96
C PRO A 255 21.16 -0.62 3.62
N GLU A 256 22.36 -0.12 3.29
CA GLU A 256 23.01 -0.43 2.00
C GLU A 256 23.20 -1.93 1.76
N ALA A 257 23.57 -2.70 2.79
CA ALA A 257 23.70 -4.15 2.67
C ALA A 257 22.38 -4.83 2.25
N ILE A 258 21.23 -4.33 2.77
CA ILE A 258 19.91 -4.84 2.41
C ILE A 258 19.50 -4.37 1.01
N ARG A 259 19.90 -3.15 0.59
CA ARG A 259 19.67 -2.68 -0.77
C ARG A 259 20.38 -3.56 -1.79
N GLU A 260 21.63 -3.95 -1.50
CA GLU A 260 22.40 -4.89 -2.34
C GLU A 260 21.74 -6.28 -2.40
N GLU A 261 21.24 -6.78 -1.27
CA GLU A 261 20.45 -8.01 -1.23
C GLU A 261 19.22 -7.91 -2.16
N TYR A 262 18.43 -6.84 -2.04
CA TYR A 262 17.25 -6.63 -2.88
C TYR A 262 17.59 -6.52 -4.36
N LYS A 263 18.66 -5.82 -4.74
CA LYS A 263 19.11 -5.71 -6.13
C LYS A 263 19.41 -7.07 -6.75
N ASN A 264 19.92 -8.00 -5.94
CA ASN A 264 20.32 -9.34 -6.35
C ASN A 264 19.22 -10.40 -6.14
N THR A 265 18.04 -9.99 -5.66
CA THR A 265 16.90 -10.90 -5.49
C THR A 265 16.14 -11.04 -6.81
N TYR A 266 16.13 -12.25 -7.35
CA TYR A 266 15.35 -12.64 -8.51
C TYR A 266 14.41 -13.76 -8.08
N LEU A 267 13.11 -13.46 -8.10
CA LEU A 267 12.11 -14.48 -7.83
C LEU A 267 11.69 -15.09 -9.16
N GLU A 268 11.82 -16.40 -9.29
CA GLU A 268 11.34 -17.13 -10.46
C GLU A 268 9.86 -16.81 -10.66
N LEU A 269 9.49 -16.43 -11.88
CA LEU A 269 8.12 -16.52 -12.32
C LEU A 269 7.78 -18.01 -12.18
N SER A 270 6.95 -18.39 -11.20
CA SER A 270 6.39 -19.73 -11.21
C SER A 270 5.62 -19.87 -12.52
N LEU A 271 6.26 -20.47 -13.48
CA LEU A 271 5.61 -20.97 -14.68
C LEU A 271 4.59 -21.98 -14.17
N ILE A 272 3.35 -21.54 -13.98
CA ILE A 272 2.24 -22.46 -14.02
C ILE A 272 2.39 -23.08 -15.39
N HIS A 273 2.85 -24.32 -15.45
CA HIS A 273 2.78 -25.13 -16.64
C HIS A 273 1.32 -25.17 -17.08
N ILE A 274 0.95 -24.30 -18.00
CA ILE A 274 -0.20 -24.55 -18.85
C ILE A 274 0.27 -25.70 -19.72
N SER A 275 -0.01 -26.93 -19.28
CA SER A 275 0.05 -28.09 -20.14
C SER A 275 -0.94 -27.81 -21.27
N GLU A 276 -0.42 -27.60 -22.47
CA GLU A 276 -1.26 -27.57 -23.66
C GLU A 276 -2.14 -28.82 -23.67
N PRO A 277 -3.45 -28.68 -23.95
CA PRO A 277 -4.29 -29.83 -24.11
C PRO A 277 -3.78 -30.61 -25.31
N THR A 278 -3.25 -31.79 -25.08
CA THR A 278 -2.96 -32.76 -26.12
C THR A 278 -4.24 -33.01 -26.92
N ARG A 279 -4.25 -32.51 -28.15
CA ARG A 279 -5.27 -32.91 -29.13
C ARG A 279 -5.10 -34.41 -29.43
N HIS A 280 -6.09 -35.17 -29.07
CA HIS A 280 -6.40 -36.48 -29.64
C HIS A 280 -7.59 -36.37 -30.58
#